data_1d78accb1a8d70fa2cf02ec6819eaba0
#
_entry.id   1d78accb1a8d70fa2cf02ec6819eaba0
#
_cell.length_a   1.000
_cell.length_b   1.000
_cell.length_c   1.000
_cell.angle_alpha   90.00
_cell.angle_beta   90.00
_cell.angle_gamma   90.00
#
_symmetry.space_group_name_H-M   'P 1'
#
loop_
_entity.id
_entity.type
_entity.pdbx_description
1 polymer ?
#
loop_
_entity_poly.entity_id
_entity_poly.type
_entity_poly.pdbx_seq_one_letter_code
_entity_poly.pdbx_strand_id
1 'polypeptide(L)'
;MPPLLPSFVSLLRLPLAAAFMLLKDPITRVAILGLAAATDFLDGRLARSLRQGTRFGELVDPFADKIFALTTVLTLAFEGALSPWQLGVLLARDIATSIAFLIAMALHAPIRFRARMSGKVTTTFQIGTVLALTLRSPLAGALLVLTGLASLWAIADYARFGAVSLRQAAREQRPGSPGRGSTEPRGRM
;
A
#
# COMPACT_ATOMS: atom_id res chain seq x y z
N MET A 1 -0.40 25.72 -16.14
CA MET A 1 0.81 24.86 -16.07
C MET A 1 0.35 23.42 -15.94
N PRO A 2 0.92 22.47 -16.69
CA PRO A 2 0.39 21.12 -16.75
C PRO A 2 0.51 20.39 -15.40
N PRO A 3 -0.49 19.56 -15.03
CA PRO A 3 -0.56 18.87 -13.73
C PRO A 3 0.34 17.62 -13.67
N LEU A 4 1.58 17.73 -14.16
CA LEU A 4 2.49 16.59 -14.29
C LEU A 4 3.50 16.49 -13.12
N LEU A 5 3.60 17.52 -12.28
CA LEU A 5 4.59 17.60 -11.22
C LEU A 5 4.52 16.44 -10.19
N PRO A 6 3.35 16.03 -9.66
CA PRO A 6 3.30 14.91 -8.73
C PRO A 6 3.79 13.60 -9.34
N SER A 7 3.36 13.31 -10.58
CA SER A 7 3.75 12.07 -11.30
C SER A 7 5.24 12.00 -11.61
N PHE A 8 5.91 13.14 -11.81
CA PHE A 8 7.36 13.17 -12.03
C PHE A 8 8.15 12.79 -10.79
N VAL A 9 7.69 13.22 -9.60
CA VAL A 9 8.40 12.91 -8.35
C VAL A 9 8.23 11.42 -8.02
N SER A 10 7.06 10.83 -8.26
CA SER A 10 6.85 9.39 -8.10
C SER A 10 7.68 8.56 -9.08
N LEU A 11 7.88 9.03 -10.32
CA LEU A 11 8.77 8.39 -11.30
C LEU A 11 10.25 8.42 -10.88
N LEU A 12 10.68 9.35 -10.02
CA LEU A 12 12.03 9.40 -9.49
C LEU A 12 12.38 8.13 -8.68
N ARG A 13 11.39 7.40 -8.19
CA ARG A 13 11.60 6.13 -7.47
C ARG A 13 12.14 5.02 -8.36
N LEU A 14 11.90 5.05 -9.67
CA LEU A 14 12.45 4.05 -10.58
C LEU A 14 13.99 4.13 -10.69
N PRO A 15 14.61 5.31 -10.96
CA PRO A 15 16.05 5.43 -10.88
C PRO A 15 16.62 5.20 -9.48
N LEU A 16 15.88 5.55 -8.40
CA LEU A 16 16.29 5.22 -7.04
C LEU A 16 16.29 3.69 -6.77
N ALA A 17 15.33 2.96 -7.32
CA ALA A 17 15.32 1.49 -7.25
C ALA A 17 16.53 0.89 -7.98
N ALA A 18 16.85 1.38 -9.17
CA ALA A 18 18.04 0.97 -9.91
C ALA A 18 19.33 1.32 -9.14
N ALA A 19 19.42 2.50 -8.56
CA ALA A 19 20.55 2.91 -7.73
C ALA A 19 20.71 2.02 -6.50
N PHE A 20 19.62 1.66 -5.81
CA PHE A 20 19.64 0.73 -4.68
C PHE A 20 20.19 -0.65 -5.06
N MET A 21 19.83 -1.14 -6.24
CA MET A 21 20.30 -2.42 -6.77
C MET A 21 21.78 -2.41 -7.12
N LEU A 22 22.27 -1.31 -7.72
CA LEU A 22 23.64 -1.19 -8.20
C LEU A 22 24.64 -0.82 -7.09
N LEU A 23 24.24 0.04 -6.16
CA LEU A 23 25.08 0.53 -5.09
C LEU A 23 24.98 -0.39 -3.86
N LYS A 24 26.11 -0.98 -3.44
CA LYS A 24 26.14 -2.00 -2.37
C LYS A 24 26.47 -1.43 -1.00
N ASP A 25 26.89 -0.18 -0.94
CA ASP A 25 27.23 0.47 0.32
C ASP A 25 25.99 0.67 1.20
N PRO A 26 25.97 0.18 2.46
CA PRO A 26 24.81 0.25 3.33
C PRO A 26 24.34 1.68 3.61
N ILE A 27 25.27 2.62 3.80
CA ILE A 27 24.95 4.03 4.11
C ILE A 27 24.28 4.68 2.91
N THR A 28 24.82 4.47 1.72
CA THR A 28 24.23 4.96 0.45
C THR A 28 22.84 4.39 0.24
N ARG A 29 22.63 3.10 0.51
CA ARG A 29 21.30 2.47 0.42
C ARG A 29 20.30 3.06 1.41
N VAL A 30 20.73 3.33 2.64
CA VAL A 30 19.89 4.02 3.64
C VAL A 30 19.52 5.41 3.17
N ALA A 31 20.47 6.16 2.58
CA ALA A 31 20.18 7.47 2.01
C ALA A 31 19.16 7.39 0.86
N ILE A 32 19.25 6.37 -0.01
CA ILE A 32 18.29 6.12 -1.08
C ILE A 32 16.89 5.82 -0.50
N LEU A 33 16.78 4.97 0.52
CA LEU A 33 15.52 4.68 1.20
C LEU A 33 14.93 5.93 1.85
N GLY A 34 15.76 6.75 2.50
CA GLY A 34 15.35 8.02 3.09
C GLY A 34 14.86 9.02 2.05
N LEU A 35 15.56 9.12 0.91
CA LEU A 35 15.18 9.99 -0.19
C LEU A 35 13.86 9.54 -0.82
N ALA A 36 13.67 8.24 -1.03
CA ALA A 36 12.42 7.69 -1.53
C ALA A 36 11.24 7.98 -0.58
N ALA A 37 11.44 7.83 0.74
CA ALA A 37 10.43 8.17 1.74
C ALA A 37 10.13 9.69 1.80
N ALA A 38 11.15 10.53 1.65
CA ALA A 38 10.99 11.98 1.62
C ALA A 38 10.21 12.43 0.37
N THR A 39 10.51 11.87 -0.80
CA THR A 39 9.76 12.17 -2.03
C THR A 39 8.29 11.77 -1.90
N ASP A 40 7.98 10.58 -1.35
CA ASP A 40 6.60 10.15 -1.09
C ASP A 40 5.83 11.11 -0.17
N PHE A 41 6.49 11.56 0.89
CA PHE A 41 5.89 12.53 1.81
C PHE A 41 5.61 13.88 1.14
N LEU A 42 6.54 14.35 0.32
CA LEU A 42 6.41 15.60 -0.43
C LEU A 42 5.28 15.52 -1.45
N ASP A 43 5.21 14.44 -2.23
CA ASP A 43 4.15 14.20 -3.22
C ASP A 43 2.77 14.18 -2.55
N GLY A 44 2.63 13.44 -1.46
CA GLY A 44 1.39 13.37 -0.72
C GLY A 44 0.94 14.71 -0.14
N ARG A 45 1.87 15.61 0.21
CA ARG A 45 1.56 16.99 0.62
C ARG A 45 1.21 17.88 -0.56
N LEU A 46 1.99 17.82 -1.64
CA LEU A 46 1.81 18.62 -2.85
C LEU A 46 0.48 18.31 -3.55
N ALA A 47 0.14 17.03 -3.69
CA ALA A 47 -1.13 16.60 -4.27
C ALA A 47 -2.34 17.11 -3.49
N ARG A 48 -2.27 17.11 -2.14
CA ARG A 48 -3.33 17.67 -1.28
C ARG A 48 -3.46 19.18 -1.39
N SER A 49 -2.35 19.91 -1.56
CA SER A 49 -2.36 21.37 -1.65
C SER A 49 -2.84 21.89 -3.00
N LEU A 50 -2.55 21.17 -4.10
CA LEU A 50 -2.84 21.63 -5.45
C LEU A 50 -4.22 21.20 -5.97
N ARG A 51 -4.98 20.34 -5.27
CA ARG A 51 -6.29 19.79 -5.71
C ARG A 51 -6.32 19.26 -7.15
N GLN A 52 -5.15 18.92 -7.71
CA GLN A 52 -4.99 18.55 -9.12
C GLN A 52 -4.46 17.11 -9.21
N GLY A 53 -5.32 16.11 -8.92
CA GLY A 53 -5.04 14.72 -9.28
C GLY A 53 -5.41 14.48 -10.75
N THR A 54 -4.46 14.09 -11.59
CA THR A 54 -4.80 13.48 -12.89
C THR A 54 -5.08 12.00 -12.67
N ARG A 55 -6.08 11.44 -13.35
CA ARG A 55 -6.38 9.99 -13.30
C ARG A 55 -5.17 9.12 -13.62
N PHE A 56 -4.25 9.63 -14.42
CA PHE A 56 -3.01 8.94 -14.78
C PHE A 56 -2.00 8.97 -13.63
N GLY A 57 -1.82 10.11 -12.93
CA GLY A 57 -0.96 10.21 -11.75
C GLY A 57 -1.43 9.31 -10.60
N GLU A 58 -2.73 9.27 -10.33
CA GLU A 58 -3.33 8.40 -9.30
C GLU A 58 -3.05 6.90 -9.51
N LEU A 59 -2.78 6.48 -10.73
CA LEU A 59 -2.40 5.09 -11.07
C LEU A 59 -0.88 4.87 -11.03
N VAL A 60 -0.08 5.83 -11.51
CA VAL A 60 1.37 5.71 -11.60
C VAL A 60 2.03 5.73 -10.22
N ASP A 61 1.53 6.54 -9.29
CA ASP A 61 2.10 6.68 -7.95
C ASP A 61 2.13 5.34 -7.18
N PRO A 62 0.99 4.62 -7.00
CA PRO A 62 1.02 3.33 -6.31
C PRO A 62 1.84 2.26 -7.02
N PHE A 63 2.00 2.39 -8.36
CA PHE A 63 2.75 1.43 -9.14
C PHE A 63 4.26 1.63 -8.96
N ALA A 64 4.73 2.87 -9.00
CA ALA A 64 6.12 3.22 -8.76
C ALA A 64 6.57 2.82 -7.34
N ASP A 65 5.71 3.03 -6.33
CA ASP A 65 5.94 2.59 -4.96
C ASP A 65 6.13 1.09 -4.84
N LYS A 66 5.25 0.32 -5.47
CA LYS A 66 5.33 -1.14 -5.44
C LYS A 66 6.58 -1.66 -6.15
N ILE A 67 6.96 -1.07 -7.28
CA ILE A 67 8.18 -1.43 -8.00
C ILE A 67 9.40 -1.14 -7.12
N PHE A 68 9.48 0.04 -6.52
CA PHE A 68 10.60 0.41 -5.64
C PHE A 68 10.71 -0.56 -4.45
N ALA A 69 9.61 -0.78 -3.72
CA ALA A 69 9.59 -1.69 -2.57
C ALA A 69 9.96 -3.12 -2.97
N LEU A 70 9.40 -3.62 -4.06
CA LEU A 70 9.67 -4.98 -4.55
C LEU A 70 11.14 -5.13 -4.98
N THR A 71 11.68 -4.19 -5.74
CA THR A 71 13.09 -4.18 -6.18
C THR A 71 14.02 -4.17 -4.98
N THR A 72 13.74 -3.34 -3.97
CA THR A 72 14.54 -3.25 -2.74
C THR A 72 14.58 -4.59 -2.00
N VAL A 73 13.42 -5.19 -1.77
CA VAL A 73 13.31 -6.47 -1.04
C VAL A 73 13.93 -7.62 -1.83
N LEU A 74 13.71 -7.68 -3.14
CA LEU A 74 14.32 -8.70 -4.01
C LEU A 74 15.85 -8.57 -4.06
N THR A 75 16.36 -7.34 -4.14
CA THR A 75 17.82 -7.10 -4.10
C THR A 75 18.43 -7.67 -2.83
N LEU A 76 17.83 -7.40 -1.66
CA LEU A 76 18.31 -7.94 -0.38
C LEU A 76 18.20 -9.48 -0.33
N ALA A 77 17.15 -10.04 -0.94
CA ALA A 77 16.99 -11.50 -1.03
C ALA A 77 18.06 -12.14 -1.94
N PHE A 78 18.34 -11.58 -3.10
CA PHE A 78 19.38 -12.05 -4.02
C PHE A 78 20.78 -11.90 -3.44
N GLU A 79 21.02 -10.96 -2.56
CA GLU A 79 22.27 -10.80 -1.82
C GLU A 79 22.39 -11.74 -0.60
N GLY A 80 21.39 -12.60 -0.38
CA GLY A 80 21.40 -13.56 0.71
C GLY A 80 21.06 -12.97 2.09
N ALA A 81 20.62 -11.72 2.15
CA ALA A 81 20.17 -11.10 3.39
C ALA A 81 18.81 -11.62 3.87
N LEU A 82 18.05 -12.25 3.00
CA LEU A 82 16.73 -12.84 3.26
C LEU A 82 16.67 -14.26 2.71
N SER A 83 16.16 -15.18 3.53
CA SER A 83 15.76 -16.51 3.05
C SER A 83 14.42 -16.45 2.30
N PRO A 84 14.07 -17.42 1.43
CA PRO A 84 12.82 -17.40 0.67
C PRO A 84 11.56 -17.28 1.54
N TRP A 85 11.54 -17.93 2.71
CA TRP A 85 10.39 -17.83 3.61
C TRP A 85 10.26 -16.44 4.25
N GLN A 86 11.38 -15.78 4.57
CA GLN A 86 11.41 -14.41 5.11
C GLN A 86 10.92 -13.40 4.05
N LEU A 87 11.33 -13.60 2.80
CA LEU A 87 10.80 -12.86 1.67
C LEU A 87 9.26 -13.01 1.56
N GLY A 88 8.77 -14.25 1.69
CA GLY A 88 7.34 -14.53 1.71
C GLY A 88 6.60 -13.78 2.84
N VAL A 89 7.15 -13.79 4.06
CA VAL A 89 6.58 -13.06 5.21
C VAL A 89 6.53 -11.55 4.94
N LEU A 90 7.60 -10.99 4.37
CA LEU A 90 7.69 -9.56 4.09
C LEU A 90 6.65 -9.11 3.04
N LEU A 91 6.42 -9.94 2.03
CA LEU A 91 5.51 -9.64 0.92
C LEU A 91 4.08 -10.14 1.14
N ALA A 92 3.82 -10.97 2.16
CA ALA A 92 2.53 -11.65 2.38
C ALA A 92 1.34 -10.68 2.36
N ARG A 93 1.45 -9.56 3.07
CA ARG A 93 0.38 -8.56 3.12
C ARG A 93 0.18 -7.88 1.76
N ASP A 94 1.26 -7.53 1.06
CA ASP A 94 1.18 -6.80 -0.21
C ASP A 94 0.61 -7.69 -1.31
N ILE A 95 0.95 -8.97 -1.30
CA ILE A 95 0.38 -10.00 -2.18
C ILE A 95 -1.11 -10.18 -1.85
N ALA A 96 -1.46 -10.39 -0.58
CA ALA A 96 -2.84 -10.60 -0.17
C ALA A 96 -3.75 -9.42 -0.52
N THR A 97 -3.29 -8.18 -0.26
CA THR A 97 -4.06 -6.97 -0.59
C THR A 97 -4.16 -6.74 -2.10
N SER A 98 -3.14 -7.09 -2.87
CA SER A 98 -3.18 -7.01 -4.34
C SER A 98 -4.16 -8.01 -4.93
N ILE A 99 -4.16 -9.25 -4.44
CA ILE A 99 -5.12 -10.29 -4.87
C ILE A 99 -6.55 -9.86 -4.51
N ALA A 100 -6.77 -9.38 -3.27
CA ALA A 100 -8.09 -8.91 -2.84
C ALA A 100 -8.59 -7.74 -3.71
N PHE A 101 -7.71 -6.82 -4.10
CA PHE A 101 -8.04 -5.73 -5.01
C PHE A 101 -8.42 -6.24 -6.40
N LEU A 102 -7.66 -7.17 -6.97
CA LEU A 102 -7.94 -7.75 -8.29
C LEU A 102 -9.28 -8.50 -8.29
N ILE A 103 -9.56 -9.28 -7.24
CA ILE A 103 -10.85 -9.98 -7.09
C ILE A 103 -11.99 -8.97 -7.00
N ALA A 104 -11.85 -7.92 -6.20
CA ALA A 104 -12.88 -6.90 -6.07
C ALA A 104 -13.15 -6.18 -7.40
N MET A 105 -12.11 -5.90 -8.17
CA MET A 105 -12.22 -5.30 -9.51
C MET A 105 -12.92 -6.25 -10.50
N ALA A 106 -12.56 -7.52 -10.52
CA ALA A 106 -13.17 -8.54 -11.37
C ALA A 106 -14.66 -8.76 -11.06
N LEU A 107 -15.04 -8.67 -9.80
CA LEU A 107 -16.42 -8.81 -9.34
C LEU A 107 -17.22 -7.51 -9.43
N HIS A 108 -16.64 -6.41 -9.95
CA HIS A 108 -17.26 -5.07 -9.98
C HIS A 108 -17.84 -4.66 -8.61
N ALA A 109 -17.25 -5.16 -7.53
CA ALA A 109 -17.73 -4.91 -6.18
C ALA A 109 -17.44 -3.46 -5.76
N PRO A 110 -18.42 -2.71 -5.20
CA PRO A 110 -18.21 -1.33 -4.75
C PRO A 110 -17.42 -1.26 -3.44
N ILE A 111 -16.27 -1.95 -3.38
CA ILE A 111 -15.43 -1.99 -2.19
C ILE A 111 -14.56 -0.74 -2.15
N ARG A 112 -14.85 0.16 -1.20
CA ARG A 112 -13.98 1.29 -0.91
C ARG A 112 -12.81 0.82 -0.05
N PHE A 113 -11.66 0.61 -0.66
CA PHE A 113 -10.41 0.33 0.07
C PHE A 113 -9.97 1.58 0.84
N ARG A 114 -10.44 1.68 2.08
CA ARG A 114 -10.01 2.76 2.97
C ARG A 114 -8.70 2.37 3.65
N ALA A 115 -7.72 3.28 3.65
CA ALA A 115 -6.47 3.06 4.39
C ALA A 115 -6.77 2.77 5.87
N ARG A 116 -6.44 1.57 6.34
CA ARG A 116 -6.68 1.11 7.72
C ARG A 116 -5.41 1.27 8.56
N MET A 117 -5.59 1.40 9.87
CA MET A 117 -4.46 1.52 10.79
C MET A 117 -3.57 0.27 10.77
N SER A 118 -4.17 -0.93 10.63
CA SER A 118 -3.45 -2.20 10.47
C SER A 118 -2.44 -2.16 9.33
N GLY A 119 -2.85 -1.64 8.16
CA GLY A 119 -1.96 -1.47 7.01
C GLY A 119 -0.81 -0.49 7.25
N LYS A 120 -1.06 0.62 7.96
CA LYS A 120 -0.02 1.60 8.30
C LYS A 120 1.03 1.01 9.24
N VAL A 121 0.59 0.30 10.27
CA VAL A 121 1.48 -0.39 11.24
C VAL A 121 2.36 -1.40 10.51
N THR A 122 1.78 -2.23 9.64
CA THR A 122 2.54 -3.20 8.85
C THR A 122 3.61 -2.52 7.99
N THR A 123 3.24 -1.45 7.27
CA THR A 123 4.19 -0.72 6.42
C THR A 123 5.34 -0.12 7.24
N THR A 124 5.05 0.40 8.45
CA THR A 124 6.09 0.94 9.34
C THR A 124 7.09 -0.14 9.76
N PHE A 125 6.62 -1.31 10.18
CA PHE A 125 7.50 -2.43 10.53
C PHE A 125 8.25 -2.97 9.31
N GLN A 126 7.62 -3.01 8.14
CA GLN A 126 8.25 -3.44 6.90
C GLN A 126 9.41 -2.53 6.49
N ILE A 127 9.22 -1.21 6.55
CA ILE A 127 10.30 -0.22 6.32
C ILE A 127 11.43 -0.40 7.34
N GLY A 128 11.08 -0.54 8.62
CA GLY A 128 12.06 -0.81 9.68
C GLY A 128 12.87 -2.10 9.45
N THR A 129 12.20 -3.16 8.98
CA THR A 129 12.86 -4.43 8.65
C THR A 129 13.82 -4.28 7.48
N VAL A 130 13.39 -3.62 6.39
CA VAL A 130 14.24 -3.35 5.22
C VAL A 130 15.48 -2.53 5.62
N LEU A 131 15.29 -1.51 6.45
CA LEU A 131 16.36 -0.67 6.95
C LEU A 131 17.35 -1.49 7.80
N ALA A 132 16.85 -2.31 8.73
CA ALA A 132 17.68 -3.15 9.58
C ALA A 132 18.45 -4.21 8.78
N LEU A 133 17.85 -4.80 7.76
CA LEU A 133 18.50 -5.72 6.82
C LEU A 133 19.61 -5.03 6.03
N THR A 134 19.33 -3.82 5.50
CA THR A 134 20.31 -3.02 4.77
C THR A 134 21.53 -2.70 5.61
N LEU A 135 21.31 -2.37 6.89
CA LEU A 135 22.37 -2.08 7.86
C LEU A 135 23.00 -3.32 8.50
N ARG A 136 22.55 -4.52 8.13
CA ARG A 136 22.95 -5.79 8.76
C ARG A 136 22.80 -5.78 10.28
N SER A 137 21.76 -5.11 10.76
CA SER A 137 21.48 -4.94 12.19
C SER A 137 21.01 -6.26 12.82
N PRO A 138 21.42 -6.57 14.06
CA PRO A 138 20.89 -7.73 14.80
C PRO A 138 19.39 -7.65 15.06
N LEU A 139 18.80 -6.47 14.97
CA LEU A 139 17.35 -6.26 15.12
C LEU A 139 16.53 -6.74 13.92
N ALA A 140 17.15 -7.05 12.79
CA ALA A 140 16.44 -7.43 11.56
C ALA A 140 15.51 -8.63 11.77
N GLY A 141 15.95 -9.65 12.52
CA GLY A 141 15.12 -10.82 12.85
C GLY A 141 13.89 -10.48 13.69
N ALA A 142 14.04 -9.67 14.73
CA ALA A 142 12.93 -9.24 15.58
C ALA A 142 11.92 -8.39 14.79
N LEU A 143 12.40 -7.45 13.99
CA LEU A 143 11.55 -6.61 13.13
C LEU A 143 10.82 -7.43 12.07
N LEU A 144 11.46 -8.47 11.53
CA LEU A 144 10.83 -9.39 10.58
C LEU A 144 9.65 -10.13 11.23
N VAL A 145 9.82 -10.64 12.45
CA VAL A 145 8.73 -11.29 13.20
C VAL A 145 7.58 -10.32 13.45
N LEU A 146 7.88 -9.09 13.89
CA LEU A 146 6.86 -8.05 14.09
C LEU A 146 6.14 -7.70 12.78
N THR A 147 6.87 -7.62 11.66
CA THR A 147 6.27 -7.43 10.33
C THR A 147 5.34 -8.58 9.96
N GLY A 148 5.73 -9.81 10.23
CA GLY A 148 4.90 -11.00 10.01
C GLY A 148 3.59 -10.96 10.82
N LEU A 149 3.68 -10.68 12.11
CA LEU A 149 2.51 -10.56 12.99
C LEU A 149 1.58 -9.42 12.56
N ALA A 150 2.16 -8.25 12.24
CA ALA A 150 1.39 -7.12 11.73
C ALA A 150 0.74 -7.43 10.38
N SER A 151 1.40 -8.19 9.50
CA SER A 151 0.86 -8.64 8.21
C SER A 151 -0.33 -9.57 8.39
N LEU A 152 -0.23 -10.54 9.29
CA LEU A 152 -1.34 -11.45 9.63
C LEU A 152 -2.53 -10.68 10.19
N TRP A 153 -2.29 -9.75 11.10
CA TRP A 153 -3.33 -8.88 11.63
C TRP A 153 -3.99 -8.05 10.52
N ALA A 154 -3.20 -7.43 9.63
CA ALA A 154 -3.72 -6.64 8.52
C ALA A 154 -4.55 -7.49 7.55
N ILE A 155 -4.09 -8.69 7.19
CA ILE A 155 -4.81 -9.62 6.31
C ILE A 155 -6.16 -10.01 6.93
N ALA A 156 -6.18 -10.37 8.22
CA ALA A 156 -7.40 -10.71 8.94
C ALA A 156 -8.39 -9.52 9.01
N ASP A 157 -7.89 -8.31 9.24
CA ASP A 157 -8.67 -7.08 9.29
C ASP A 157 -9.30 -6.76 7.93
N TYR A 158 -8.53 -6.86 6.83
CA TYR A 158 -9.05 -6.68 5.46
C TYR A 158 -10.05 -7.76 5.06
N ALA A 159 -9.80 -9.02 5.41
CA ALA A 159 -10.72 -10.13 5.13
C ALA A 159 -12.08 -9.94 5.83
N ARG A 160 -12.05 -9.58 7.11
CA ARG A 160 -13.29 -9.28 7.87
C ARG A 160 -14.08 -8.13 7.25
N PHE A 161 -13.40 -7.05 6.90
CA PHE A 161 -14.06 -5.90 6.28
C PHE A 161 -14.64 -6.24 4.90
N GLY A 162 -13.88 -6.93 4.06
CA GLY A 162 -14.34 -7.38 2.75
C GLY A 162 -15.59 -8.26 2.86
N ALA A 163 -15.61 -9.21 3.79
CA ALA A 163 -16.76 -10.08 4.02
C ALA A 163 -18.01 -9.30 4.46
N VAL A 164 -17.85 -8.30 5.34
CA VAL A 164 -18.96 -7.44 5.77
C VAL A 164 -19.50 -6.61 4.61
N SER A 165 -18.61 -5.99 3.83
CA SER A 165 -19.01 -5.16 2.68
C SER A 165 -19.75 -5.95 1.61
N LEU A 166 -19.30 -7.18 1.31
CA LEU A 166 -19.97 -8.07 0.36
C LEU A 166 -21.35 -8.49 0.86
N ARG A 167 -21.49 -8.80 2.16
CA ARG A 167 -22.79 -9.16 2.77
C ARG A 167 -23.77 -7.97 2.72
N GLN A 168 -23.30 -6.75 2.91
CA GLN A 168 -24.15 -5.56 2.81
C GLN A 168 -24.61 -5.33 1.38
N ALA A 169 -23.71 -5.40 0.39
CA ALA A 169 -24.05 -5.27 -1.02
C ALA A 169 -25.06 -6.34 -1.47
N ALA A 170 -24.90 -7.60 -1.03
CA ALA A 170 -25.84 -8.68 -1.32
C ALA A 170 -27.22 -8.48 -0.67
N ARG A 171 -27.29 -7.79 0.48
CA ARG A 171 -28.57 -7.44 1.12
C ARG A 171 -29.31 -6.33 0.38
N GLU A 172 -28.60 -5.33 -0.12
CA GLU A 172 -29.17 -4.21 -0.88
C GLU A 172 -29.71 -4.64 -2.25
N GLN A 173 -29.18 -5.71 -2.83
CA GLN A 173 -29.62 -6.26 -4.11
C GLN A 173 -30.80 -7.25 -3.99
N ARG A 174 -31.25 -7.59 -2.79
CA ARG A 174 -32.44 -8.44 -2.62
C ARG A 174 -33.71 -7.62 -2.92
N PRO A 175 -34.52 -7.99 -3.95
CA PRO A 175 -35.80 -7.35 -4.22
C PRO A 175 -36.74 -7.63 -3.05
N GLY A 176 -37.11 -6.59 -2.29
CA GLY A 176 -38.00 -6.70 -1.12
C GLY A 176 -37.52 -5.97 0.14
N SER A 177 -36.36 -5.28 0.12
CA SER A 177 -36.02 -4.38 1.21
C SER A 177 -36.98 -3.19 1.20
N PRO A 178 -37.75 -2.91 2.30
CA PRO A 178 -38.65 -1.77 2.33
C PRO A 178 -37.82 -0.49 2.20
N GLY A 179 -37.92 0.15 1.04
CA GLY A 179 -37.35 1.47 0.81
C GLY A 179 -37.81 2.39 1.93
N ARG A 180 -36.87 3.14 2.51
CA ARG A 180 -37.20 4.24 3.42
C ARG A 180 -38.26 5.10 2.74
N GLY A 181 -39.47 5.04 3.31
CA GLY A 181 -40.63 5.72 2.80
C GLY A 181 -40.32 7.16 2.48
N SER A 182 -40.68 7.53 1.28
CA SER A 182 -40.93 8.89 0.90
C SER A 182 -41.83 9.52 1.97
N THR A 183 -41.27 10.32 2.83
CA THR A 183 -42.06 11.28 3.61
C THR A 183 -42.59 12.32 2.63
N GLU A 184 -43.75 12.03 2.08
CA GLU A 184 -44.58 12.99 1.39
C GLU A 184 -44.88 14.16 2.34
N PRO A 185 -44.59 15.40 2.00
CA PRO A 185 -45.03 16.55 2.81
C PRO A 185 -46.54 16.66 2.64
N ARG A 186 -47.30 16.27 3.69
CA ARG A 186 -48.73 16.58 3.78
C ARG A 186 -48.90 18.07 3.59
N GLY A 187 -49.49 18.45 2.45
CA GLY A 187 -50.00 19.79 2.20
C GLY A 187 -50.92 20.25 3.33
N ARG A 188 -50.65 21.44 3.85
CA ARG A 188 -51.64 22.21 4.62
C ARG A 188 -52.46 23.04 3.66
N MET A 189 -53.74 22.77 3.66
CA MET A 189 -54.76 23.72 3.27
C MET A 189 -54.83 24.84 4.32
#